data_36939c9f429d3a84bd41af2598e75494
#
_entry.id   36939c9f429d3a84bd41af2598e75494
#
_cell.length_a   1.000
_cell.length_b   1.000
_cell.length_c   1.000
_cell.angle_alpha   90.00
_cell.angle_beta   90.00
_cell.angle_gamma   90.00
#
_symmetry.space_group_name_H-M   'P 1'
#
loop_
_entity.id
_entity.type
_entity.pdbx_description
1 polymer ?
#
loop_
_entity_poly.entity_id
_entity_poly.type
_entity_poly.pdbx_seq_one_letter_code
_entity_poly.pdbx_strand_id
1 'polypeptide(L)'
;MLKKAVIFTALLCFCISNLCFADSSRMLDKNTELHPQGWSVGETIKFKKKTAVRLNDIGEVISGTLADDTYLRPQGWQRIINDNYFVSAYTGGAWFPRHHRYWPGSVYNIALPSYGHLRYKDDTAVTFSKQGTVLSGTIASRATVSLGEGQYGFVTFADSSILEFYDNGAVKMGTLNEDTQLRPAFWQQNMADNSNAGFVEFKKDTCVYFDENGLVTAGTIKEAAPWKTGGIVATLTEKTEYKFTENGAEKTPETNPSE
;
A
#
# COMPACT_ATOMS: atom_id res chain seq x y z
N MET A 1 52.36 -0.19 -33.72
CA MET A 1 52.01 0.29 -32.36
C MET A 1 50.54 0.73 -32.22
N LEU A 2 49.89 1.20 -33.28
CA LEU A 2 48.49 1.68 -33.20
C LEU A 2 47.45 0.60 -32.88
N LYS A 3 47.62 -0.65 -33.34
CA LYS A 3 46.65 -1.75 -33.08
C LYS A 3 46.59 -2.22 -31.61
N LYS A 4 47.67 -2.08 -30.84
CA LYS A 4 47.70 -2.44 -29.42
C LYS A 4 47.01 -1.39 -28.51
N ALA A 5 47.07 -0.11 -28.91
CA ALA A 5 46.41 0.97 -28.17
C ALA A 5 44.90 0.91 -28.29
N VAL A 6 44.35 0.55 -29.47
CA VAL A 6 42.89 0.42 -29.68
C VAL A 6 42.28 -0.72 -28.86
N ILE A 7 43.00 -1.85 -28.73
CA ILE A 7 42.53 -2.99 -27.93
C ILE A 7 42.50 -2.65 -26.43
N PHE A 8 43.49 -1.87 -25.95
CA PHE A 8 43.54 -1.46 -24.54
C PHE A 8 42.43 -0.46 -24.18
N THR A 9 42.11 0.46 -25.08
CA THR A 9 41.03 1.43 -24.90
C THR A 9 39.65 0.75 -24.94
N ALA A 10 39.45 -0.24 -25.84
CA ALA A 10 38.21 -1.02 -25.89
C ALA A 10 38.04 -1.89 -24.65
N LEU A 11 39.12 -2.45 -24.08
CA LEU A 11 39.04 -3.24 -22.85
C LEU A 11 38.75 -2.36 -21.63
N LEU A 12 39.28 -1.13 -21.59
CA LEU A 12 39.00 -0.18 -20.51
C LEU A 12 37.56 0.33 -20.54
N CYS A 13 36.97 0.56 -21.72
CA CYS A 13 35.54 0.92 -21.86
C CYS A 13 34.61 -0.23 -21.49
N PHE A 14 35.04 -1.49 -21.69
CA PHE A 14 34.21 -2.64 -21.32
C PHE A 14 34.17 -2.93 -19.79
N CYS A 15 35.20 -2.51 -19.06
CA CYS A 15 35.25 -2.63 -17.60
C CYS A 15 34.41 -1.58 -16.86
N ILE A 16 34.02 -0.48 -17.51
CA ILE A 16 33.22 0.60 -16.89
C ILE A 16 31.72 0.32 -17.00
N SER A 17 31.28 -0.57 -17.91
CA SER A 17 29.88 -0.85 -18.16
C SER A 17 29.23 -1.88 -17.20
N ASN A 18 29.94 -2.43 -16.22
CA ASN A 18 29.45 -3.38 -15.24
C ASN A 18 29.61 -2.91 -13.79
N LEU A 19 29.56 -1.61 -13.54
CA LEU A 19 29.26 -1.11 -12.21
C LEU A 19 27.74 -1.35 -11.97
N CYS A 20 27.41 -2.59 -11.67
CA CYS A 20 26.13 -2.95 -11.07
C CYS A 20 26.14 -2.29 -9.68
N PHE A 21 25.56 -1.10 -9.55
CA PHE A 21 25.33 -0.46 -8.27
C PHE A 21 24.35 -1.34 -7.50
N ALA A 22 24.87 -2.14 -6.59
CA ALA A 22 24.06 -3.00 -5.75
C ALA A 22 23.54 -2.18 -4.57
N ASP A 23 22.25 -2.27 -4.30
CA ASP A 23 21.65 -1.79 -3.06
C ASP A 23 22.49 -2.27 -1.88
N SER A 24 22.88 -1.37 -1.00
CA SER A 24 23.66 -1.70 0.19
C SER A 24 22.78 -1.82 1.42
N SER A 25 23.14 -2.70 2.34
CA SER A 25 22.47 -2.84 3.63
C SER A 25 23.42 -2.43 4.76
N ARG A 26 22.92 -1.61 5.68
CA ARG A 26 23.69 -1.10 6.81
C ARG A 26 22.92 -1.29 8.11
N MET A 27 23.57 -1.86 9.13
CA MET A 27 23.06 -1.92 10.49
C MET A 27 23.27 -0.59 11.21
N LEU A 28 22.26 -0.10 11.92
CA LEU A 28 22.34 1.15 12.68
C LEU A 28 22.72 0.88 14.15
N ASP A 29 23.78 1.51 14.65
CA ASP A 29 24.21 1.39 16.07
C ASP A 29 23.35 2.22 17.01
N LYS A 30 22.81 3.34 16.53
CA LYS A 30 21.94 4.27 17.27
C LYS A 30 20.75 4.68 16.39
N ASN A 31 19.70 5.23 17.02
CA ASN A 31 18.64 5.88 16.25
C ASN A 31 19.28 6.98 15.39
N THR A 32 19.05 6.92 14.08
CA THR A 32 19.76 7.76 13.12
C THR A 32 18.75 8.41 12.17
N GLU A 33 18.89 9.72 12.01
CA GLU A 33 18.19 10.45 10.97
C GLU A 33 18.86 10.18 9.62
N LEU A 34 18.10 9.67 8.67
CA LEU A 34 18.55 9.37 7.33
C LEU A 34 17.56 9.92 6.31
N HIS A 35 18.05 10.17 5.12
CA HIS A 35 17.31 10.72 4.01
C HIS A 35 16.62 9.59 3.22
N PRO A 36 15.27 9.55 3.14
CA PRO A 36 14.57 8.61 2.28
C PRO A 36 14.81 8.92 0.80
N GLN A 37 14.84 7.88 -0.03
CA GLN A 37 15.00 8.09 -1.48
C GLN A 37 13.85 8.95 -2.03
N GLY A 38 14.20 9.83 -2.97
CA GLY A 38 13.24 10.69 -3.64
C GLY A 38 12.73 11.89 -2.84
N TRP A 39 13.26 12.15 -1.63
CA TRP A 39 12.91 13.33 -0.84
C TRP A 39 13.78 14.55 -1.22
N SER A 40 13.35 15.74 -0.78
CA SER A 40 14.14 16.95 -0.97
C SER A 40 15.40 16.94 -0.09
N VAL A 41 16.47 17.52 -0.59
CA VAL A 41 17.73 17.61 0.14
C VAL A 41 17.51 18.26 1.52
N GLY A 42 17.99 17.58 2.57
CA GLY A 42 17.90 18.05 3.96
C GLY A 42 16.66 17.53 4.72
N GLU A 43 15.71 16.90 4.05
CA GLU A 43 14.60 16.23 4.73
C GLU A 43 15.04 14.84 5.21
N THR A 44 14.79 14.52 6.47
CA THR A 44 15.19 13.25 7.09
C THR A 44 14.08 12.68 7.95
N ILE A 45 14.12 11.37 8.16
CA ILE A 45 13.32 10.68 9.18
C ILE A 45 14.22 9.79 10.03
N LYS A 46 13.76 9.46 11.21
CA LYS A 46 14.51 8.75 12.22
C LYS A 46 14.27 7.26 12.13
N PHE A 47 15.34 6.51 11.85
CA PHE A 47 15.34 5.05 11.81
C PHE A 47 15.90 4.46 13.11
N LYS A 48 15.36 3.27 13.46
CA LYS A 48 15.62 2.60 14.74
C LYS A 48 17.01 1.99 14.80
N LYS A 49 17.65 2.12 15.95
CA LYS A 49 18.93 1.44 16.27
C LYS A 49 18.76 -0.09 16.25
N LYS A 50 19.85 -0.79 15.99
CA LYS A 50 19.93 -2.27 15.93
C LYS A 50 19.01 -2.89 14.88
N THR A 51 18.63 -2.11 13.85
CA THR A 51 17.91 -2.57 12.68
C THR A 51 18.71 -2.27 11.41
N ALA A 52 18.48 -3.04 10.37
CA ALA A 52 19.10 -2.81 9.07
C ALA A 52 18.31 -1.75 8.30
N VAL A 53 19.02 -0.88 7.59
CA VAL A 53 18.47 -0.03 6.54
C VAL A 53 19.04 -0.45 5.21
N ARG A 54 18.19 -0.45 4.17
CA ARG A 54 18.61 -0.68 2.78
C ARG A 54 18.73 0.65 2.09
N LEU A 55 19.87 0.87 1.45
CA LEU A 55 20.24 2.12 0.79
C LEU A 55 20.37 1.90 -0.70
N ASN A 56 20.01 2.91 -1.49
CA ASN A 56 20.31 2.95 -2.92
C ASN A 56 21.79 3.31 -3.15
N ASP A 57 22.20 3.38 -4.41
CA ASP A 57 23.56 3.67 -4.86
C ASP A 57 24.09 5.06 -4.45
N ILE A 58 23.22 6.02 -4.17
CA ILE A 58 23.59 7.36 -3.70
C ILE A 58 23.43 7.54 -2.17
N GLY A 59 23.10 6.44 -1.44
CA GLY A 59 23.04 6.41 0.01
C GLY A 59 21.71 6.86 0.61
N GLU A 60 20.65 6.99 -0.17
CA GLU A 60 19.30 7.26 0.32
C GLU A 60 18.59 5.97 0.76
N VAL A 61 17.70 6.08 1.74
CA VAL A 61 17.01 4.92 2.32
C VAL A 61 15.88 4.43 1.41
N ILE A 62 15.98 3.18 0.96
CA ILE A 62 14.92 2.44 0.27
C ILE A 62 13.96 1.84 1.29
N SER A 63 14.47 1.25 2.37
CA SER A 63 13.65 0.66 3.44
C SER A 63 14.39 0.64 4.77
N GLY A 64 13.63 0.68 5.86
CA GLY A 64 14.16 0.64 7.21
C GLY A 64 13.07 0.59 8.26
N THR A 65 13.44 0.39 9.53
CA THR A 65 12.50 0.37 10.65
C THR A 65 12.40 1.78 11.24
N LEU A 66 11.19 2.30 11.40
CA LEU A 66 10.93 3.61 12.01
C LEU A 66 11.28 3.60 13.50
N ALA A 67 11.87 4.68 13.99
CA ALA A 67 12.16 4.85 15.42
C ALA A 67 10.99 5.47 16.21
N ASP A 68 10.17 6.25 15.52
CA ASP A 68 9.04 6.98 16.10
C ASP A 68 7.85 6.89 15.11
N ASP A 69 6.61 6.97 15.61
CA ASP A 69 5.42 7.11 14.75
C ASP A 69 5.58 8.32 13.84
N THR A 70 5.43 8.12 12.55
CA THR A 70 5.74 9.15 11.57
C THR A 70 4.62 9.30 10.53
N TYR A 71 4.21 10.55 10.26
CA TYR A 71 3.28 10.85 9.18
C TYR A 71 4.02 10.89 7.85
N LEU A 72 3.70 9.95 6.97
CA LEU A 72 4.31 9.81 5.65
C LEU A 72 3.24 9.73 4.58
N ARG A 73 3.58 10.17 3.39
CA ARG A 73 2.70 10.12 2.23
C ARG A 73 2.83 8.77 1.51
N PRO A 74 1.79 7.92 1.46
CA PRO A 74 1.83 6.67 0.71
C PRO A 74 1.78 6.90 -0.81
N GLN A 75 2.14 5.89 -1.59
CA GLN A 75 2.11 5.94 -3.05
C GLN A 75 0.70 6.27 -3.61
N GLY A 76 -0.36 5.76 -2.96
CA GLY A 76 -1.75 6.05 -3.33
C GLY A 76 -2.38 7.26 -2.60
N TRP A 77 -1.62 8.25 -2.18
CA TRP A 77 -2.07 9.32 -1.31
C TRP A 77 -3.31 10.08 -1.82
N GLN A 78 -3.49 10.22 -3.13
CA GLN A 78 -4.66 10.89 -3.72
C GLN A 78 -5.97 10.13 -3.49
N ARG A 79 -5.88 8.84 -3.20
CA ARG A 79 -7.02 7.94 -2.97
C ARG A 79 -7.41 7.83 -1.51
N ILE A 80 -6.63 8.43 -0.60
CA ILE A 80 -6.83 8.32 0.84
C ILE A 80 -7.78 9.41 1.31
N ILE A 81 -8.82 8.98 2.02
CA ILE A 81 -9.69 9.86 2.78
C ILE A 81 -9.24 9.77 4.24
N ASN A 82 -8.57 10.81 4.67
CA ASN A 82 -8.19 10.96 6.06
C ASN A 82 -9.40 11.45 6.85
N ASP A 83 -9.83 10.69 7.86
CA ASP A 83 -10.97 11.04 8.72
C ASP A 83 -10.84 12.44 9.31
N ASN A 84 -9.63 12.84 9.70
CA ASN A 84 -9.38 14.18 10.25
C ASN A 84 -9.59 15.28 9.20
N TYR A 85 -9.22 15.02 7.96
CA TYR A 85 -9.46 15.96 6.86
C TYR A 85 -10.96 16.10 6.58
N PHE A 86 -11.66 14.98 6.48
CA PHE A 86 -13.09 14.97 6.18
C PHE A 86 -13.90 15.58 7.32
N VAL A 87 -13.62 15.22 8.56
CA VAL A 87 -14.26 15.80 9.74
C VAL A 87 -13.97 17.29 9.86
N SER A 88 -12.73 17.72 9.66
CA SER A 88 -12.38 19.14 9.71
C SER A 88 -13.05 19.95 8.61
N ALA A 89 -13.12 19.43 7.39
CA ALA A 89 -13.81 20.08 6.28
C ALA A 89 -15.34 20.14 6.51
N TYR A 90 -15.92 19.03 6.99
CA TYR A 90 -17.35 18.92 7.25
C TYR A 90 -17.78 19.76 8.46
N THR A 91 -17.09 19.68 9.58
CA THR A 91 -17.40 20.46 10.79
C THR A 91 -17.20 21.93 10.57
N GLY A 92 -16.13 22.35 9.86
CA GLY A 92 -15.91 23.73 9.47
C GLY A 92 -17.06 24.28 8.63
N GLY A 93 -17.60 23.48 7.73
CA GLY A 93 -18.76 23.85 6.89
C GLY A 93 -20.11 23.77 7.62
N ALA A 94 -20.30 22.78 8.47
CA ALA A 94 -21.56 22.51 9.16
C ALA A 94 -21.74 23.33 10.44
N TRP A 95 -20.67 23.53 11.20
CA TRP A 95 -20.75 24.20 12.50
C TRP A 95 -20.87 25.72 12.41
N PHE A 96 -20.46 26.33 11.30
CA PHE A 96 -20.47 27.78 11.16
C PHE A 96 -21.24 28.29 9.95
N PRO A 97 -22.46 27.77 9.66
CA PRO A 97 -23.19 28.16 8.45
C PRO A 97 -23.59 29.65 8.43
N ARG A 98 -23.66 30.30 9.59
CA ARG A 98 -24.15 31.70 9.70
C ARG A 98 -23.05 32.73 9.97
N HIS A 99 -21.97 32.34 10.66
CA HIS A 99 -20.98 33.30 11.15
C HIS A 99 -19.62 33.22 10.45
N HIS A 100 -19.29 32.09 9.83
CA HIS A 100 -18.00 31.90 9.19
C HIS A 100 -18.11 31.52 7.71
N ARG A 101 -19.12 32.07 7.08
CA ARG A 101 -19.43 31.87 5.65
C ARG A 101 -18.23 32.10 4.71
N TYR A 102 -17.15 32.69 5.22
CA TYR A 102 -16.02 33.15 4.44
C TYR A 102 -14.67 32.88 5.07
N TRP A 103 -14.55 31.79 5.86
CA TRP A 103 -13.25 31.32 6.32
C TRP A 103 -12.85 30.00 5.67
N PRO A 104 -12.90 29.88 4.35
CA PRO A 104 -12.37 28.69 3.67
C PRO A 104 -10.86 28.56 3.89
N GLY A 105 -10.13 29.66 4.05
CA GLY A 105 -8.69 29.65 4.21
C GLY A 105 -8.18 28.99 5.49
N SER A 106 -8.90 29.10 6.61
CA SER A 106 -8.48 28.45 7.86
C SER A 106 -8.67 26.94 7.85
N VAL A 107 -9.74 26.48 7.24
CA VAL A 107 -9.99 25.03 7.07
C VAL A 107 -8.97 24.42 6.13
N TYR A 108 -8.65 25.08 5.03
CA TYR A 108 -7.64 24.59 4.10
C TYR A 108 -6.24 24.57 4.70
N ASN A 109 -5.88 25.58 5.48
CA ASN A 109 -4.55 25.65 6.10
C ASN A 109 -4.32 24.59 7.18
N ILE A 110 -5.39 24.12 7.85
CA ILE A 110 -5.28 23.08 8.87
C ILE A 110 -5.25 21.68 8.26
N ALA A 111 -6.00 21.46 7.20
CA ALA A 111 -6.20 20.13 6.63
C ALA A 111 -5.18 19.77 5.54
N LEU A 112 -4.74 20.72 4.73
CA LEU A 112 -3.85 20.47 3.59
C LEU A 112 -2.50 19.86 3.93
N PRO A 113 -1.79 20.20 5.02
CA PRO A 113 -0.51 19.60 5.34
C PRO A 113 -0.60 18.09 5.65
N SER A 114 -1.74 17.64 6.16
CA SER A 114 -1.97 16.23 6.50
C SER A 114 -2.72 15.45 5.43
N TYR A 115 -3.20 16.13 4.36
CA TYR A 115 -3.96 15.46 3.31
C TYR A 115 -3.16 14.37 2.63
N GLY A 116 -3.74 13.18 2.59
CA GLY A 116 -3.11 12.00 1.99
C GLY A 116 -1.93 11.43 2.79
N HIS A 117 -1.61 11.96 3.99
CA HIS A 117 -0.63 11.34 4.87
C HIS A 117 -1.29 10.30 5.75
N LEU A 118 -0.58 9.18 5.92
CA LEU A 118 -0.90 8.15 6.92
C LEU A 118 0.12 8.20 8.04
N ARG A 119 -0.32 7.90 9.25
CA ARG A 119 0.57 7.70 10.39
C ARG A 119 1.08 6.27 10.35
N TYR A 120 2.39 6.11 10.16
CA TYR A 120 3.08 4.82 10.18
C TYR A 120 3.63 4.57 11.57
N LYS A 121 3.56 3.29 11.99
CA LYS A 121 3.86 2.86 13.34
C LYS A 121 5.36 2.75 13.56
N ASP A 122 5.82 3.17 14.73
CA ASP A 122 7.18 2.93 15.22
C ASP A 122 7.47 1.42 15.31
N ASP A 123 8.73 1.10 15.38
CA ASP A 123 9.22 -0.29 15.50
C ASP A 123 8.83 -1.21 14.33
N THR A 124 8.30 -0.66 13.24
CA THR A 124 7.90 -1.40 12.04
C THR A 124 8.67 -0.94 10.81
N ALA A 125 8.77 -1.85 9.83
CA ALA A 125 9.45 -1.58 8.58
C ALA A 125 8.60 -0.68 7.68
N VAL A 126 9.28 0.22 6.95
CA VAL A 126 8.71 1.03 5.88
C VAL A 126 9.56 0.91 4.62
N THR A 127 8.91 0.90 3.46
CA THR A 127 9.59 0.86 2.15
C THR A 127 9.14 2.05 1.31
N PHE A 128 10.10 2.72 0.67
CA PHE A 128 9.87 3.92 -0.14
C PHE A 128 9.94 3.60 -1.63
N SER A 129 9.13 4.29 -2.41
CA SER A 129 9.24 4.37 -3.87
C SER A 129 10.40 5.28 -4.27
N LYS A 130 10.79 5.25 -5.55
CA LYS A 130 11.77 6.18 -6.11
C LYS A 130 11.32 7.65 -6.05
N GLN A 131 10.03 7.91 -5.90
CA GLN A 131 9.43 9.24 -5.78
C GLN A 131 9.31 9.73 -4.33
N GLY A 132 9.77 8.95 -3.35
CA GLY A 132 9.76 9.32 -1.94
C GLY A 132 8.45 9.04 -1.21
N THR A 133 7.50 8.37 -1.84
CA THR A 133 6.26 7.93 -1.20
C THR A 133 6.42 6.53 -0.60
N VAL A 134 5.59 6.18 0.38
CA VAL A 134 5.63 4.86 1.02
C VAL A 134 4.89 3.84 0.15
N LEU A 135 5.58 2.76 -0.22
CA LEU A 135 5.01 1.59 -0.90
C LEU A 135 4.43 0.57 0.07
N SER A 136 5.06 0.38 1.23
CA SER A 136 4.64 -0.60 2.23
C SER A 136 5.02 -0.13 3.62
N GLY A 137 4.12 -0.32 4.59
CA GLY A 137 4.38 -0.01 5.99
C GLY A 137 3.20 -0.35 6.87
N THR A 138 3.44 -0.48 8.18
CA THR A 138 2.38 -0.70 9.18
C THR A 138 1.75 0.63 9.54
N ILE A 139 0.46 0.78 9.33
CA ILE A 139 -0.28 2.00 9.68
C ILE A 139 -0.61 2.01 11.19
N ALA A 140 -0.43 3.16 11.84
CA ALA A 140 -0.70 3.32 13.27
C ALA A 140 -2.18 3.67 13.56
N SER A 141 -2.94 4.04 12.53
CA SER A 141 -4.37 4.36 12.60
C SER A 141 -5.07 3.84 11.36
N ARG A 142 -6.38 3.60 11.46
CA ARG A 142 -7.20 3.17 10.31
C ARG A 142 -7.03 4.09 9.12
N ALA A 143 -7.04 3.49 7.93
CA ALA A 143 -6.95 4.23 6.67
C ALA A 143 -8.15 3.90 5.77
N THR A 144 -8.87 4.92 5.34
CA THR A 144 -9.98 4.78 4.38
C THR A 144 -9.47 5.17 2.99
N VAL A 145 -9.60 4.26 2.04
CA VAL A 145 -8.99 4.37 0.70
C VAL A 145 -10.01 4.06 -0.38
N SER A 146 -10.00 4.83 -1.47
CA SER A 146 -10.70 4.48 -2.70
C SER A 146 -9.88 3.47 -3.50
N LEU A 147 -10.44 2.31 -3.80
CA LEU A 147 -9.74 1.25 -4.53
C LEU A 147 -9.65 1.49 -6.04
N GLY A 148 -10.48 2.36 -6.60
CA GLY A 148 -10.48 2.68 -8.04
C GLY A 148 -11.75 2.21 -8.74
N GLU A 149 -11.72 2.17 -10.08
CA GLU A 149 -12.92 1.97 -10.93
C GLU A 149 -13.55 0.58 -10.81
N GLY A 150 -12.77 -0.45 -10.43
CA GLY A 150 -13.27 -1.82 -10.26
C GLY A 150 -14.18 -2.00 -9.04
N GLN A 151 -14.07 -1.12 -8.05
CA GLN A 151 -14.83 -1.13 -6.81
C GLN A 151 -15.61 0.18 -6.65
N TYR A 152 -16.78 0.11 -6.03
CA TYR A 152 -17.55 1.30 -5.68
C TYR A 152 -17.31 1.67 -4.22
N GLY A 153 -17.04 2.97 -3.97
CA GLY A 153 -16.89 3.51 -2.64
C GLY A 153 -15.49 3.41 -2.06
N PHE A 154 -15.44 3.30 -0.75
CA PHE A 154 -14.23 3.36 0.04
C PHE A 154 -14.10 2.11 0.89
N VAL A 155 -12.87 1.70 1.15
CA VAL A 155 -12.55 0.58 2.02
C VAL A 155 -11.70 1.08 3.17
N THR A 156 -12.03 0.66 4.38
CA THR A 156 -11.28 1.01 5.59
C THR A 156 -10.37 -0.15 5.99
N PHE A 157 -9.08 0.11 6.05
CA PHE A 157 -8.06 -0.83 6.52
C PHE A 157 -7.78 -0.62 8.01
N ALA A 158 -7.52 -1.74 8.70
CA ALA A 158 -7.31 -1.78 10.14
C ALA A 158 -5.98 -1.13 10.54
N ASP A 159 -5.97 -0.49 11.70
CA ASP A 159 -4.74 -0.01 12.35
C ASP A 159 -3.84 -1.17 12.77
N SER A 160 -2.59 -0.84 13.03
CA SER A 160 -1.55 -1.84 13.39
C SER A 160 -1.39 -2.97 12.37
N SER A 161 -1.79 -2.75 11.14
CA SER A 161 -1.68 -3.69 10.01
C SER A 161 -0.85 -3.11 8.87
N ILE A 162 -0.31 -4.00 8.03
CA ILE A 162 0.46 -3.58 6.85
C ILE A 162 -0.52 -3.12 5.78
N LEU A 163 -0.23 -1.97 5.19
CA LEU A 163 -0.87 -1.46 3.98
C LEU A 163 0.19 -1.32 2.89
N GLU A 164 -0.03 -1.97 1.76
CA GLU A 164 0.91 -2.00 0.64
C GLU A 164 0.26 -1.47 -0.63
N PHE A 165 1.05 -0.76 -1.44
CA PHE A 165 0.63 -0.14 -2.69
C PHE A 165 1.46 -0.64 -3.87
N TYR A 166 0.87 -0.67 -5.05
CA TYR A 166 1.57 -0.78 -6.32
C TYR A 166 2.22 0.56 -6.70
N ASP A 167 3.13 0.54 -7.65
CA ASP A 167 3.81 1.75 -8.16
C ASP A 167 2.83 2.77 -8.77
N ASN A 168 1.70 2.31 -9.32
CA ASN A 168 0.62 3.17 -9.84
C ASN A 168 -0.28 3.77 -8.74
N GLY A 169 -0.01 3.48 -7.47
CA GLY A 169 -0.78 3.96 -6.32
C GLY A 169 -2.05 3.17 -6.01
N ALA A 170 -2.32 2.08 -6.71
CA ALA A 170 -3.38 1.17 -6.31
C ALA A 170 -2.99 0.41 -5.04
N VAL A 171 -3.98 0.10 -4.20
CA VAL A 171 -3.75 -0.76 -3.04
C VAL A 171 -3.43 -2.16 -3.52
N LYS A 172 -2.36 -2.76 -3.01
CA LYS A 172 -1.93 -4.12 -3.30
C LYS A 172 -2.42 -5.11 -2.26
N MET A 173 -2.32 -4.74 -0.99
CA MET A 173 -2.85 -5.55 0.11
C MET A 173 -3.10 -4.69 1.36
N GLY A 174 -4.02 -5.17 2.21
CA GLY A 174 -4.29 -4.60 3.50
C GLY A 174 -5.25 -5.47 4.32
N THR A 175 -5.31 -5.26 5.62
CA THR A 175 -6.25 -5.96 6.52
C THR A 175 -7.53 -5.14 6.63
N LEU A 176 -8.68 -5.75 6.38
CA LEU A 176 -9.99 -5.07 6.47
C LEU A 176 -10.33 -4.71 7.92
N ASN A 177 -10.82 -3.49 8.15
CA ASN A 177 -11.31 -3.06 9.47
C ASN A 177 -12.75 -3.54 9.75
N GLU A 178 -13.52 -3.82 8.72
CA GLU A 178 -14.91 -4.25 8.78
C GLU A 178 -15.23 -5.25 7.68
N ASP A 179 -16.31 -6.04 7.87
CA ASP A 179 -16.80 -6.92 6.82
C ASP A 179 -17.20 -6.08 5.61
N THR A 180 -16.67 -6.39 4.43
CA THR A 180 -16.73 -5.49 3.28
C THR A 180 -17.13 -6.21 2.00
N GLN A 181 -18.10 -5.64 1.28
CA GLN A 181 -18.52 -6.12 -0.04
C GLN A 181 -17.54 -5.64 -1.12
N LEU A 182 -16.83 -6.57 -1.74
CA LEU A 182 -15.83 -6.28 -2.79
C LEU A 182 -16.03 -7.20 -4.00
N ARG A 183 -15.61 -6.73 -5.15
CA ARG A 183 -15.59 -7.53 -6.38
C ARG A 183 -14.29 -8.29 -6.50
N PRO A 184 -14.35 -9.63 -6.62
CA PRO A 184 -13.19 -10.43 -6.97
C PRO A 184 -12.71 -10.16 -8.41
N ALA A 185 -11.45 -10.44 -8.67
CA ALA A 185 -10.95 -10.48 -10.04
C ALA A 185 -11.75 -11.48 -10.88
N PHE A 186 -11.92 -11.20 -12.16
CA PHE A 186 -12.71 -12.02 -13.11
C PHE A 186 -14.19 -12.21 -12.72
N TRP A 187 -14.77 -11.33 -11.90
CA TRP A 187 -16.13 -11.43 -11.41
C TRP A 187 -17.17 -11.50 -12.53
N GLN A 188 -16.96 -10.80 -13.64
CA GLN A 188 -17.89 -10.78 -14.77
C GLN A 188 -18.08 -12.16 -15.41
N GLN A 189 -17.03 -12.98 -15.41
CA GLN A 189 -17.03 -14.32 -15.98
C GLN A 189 -17.54 -15.37 -14.98
N ASN A 190 -17.23 -15.15 -13.69
CA ASN A 190 -17.40 -16.15 -12.64
C ASN A 190 -18.56 -15.88 -11.68
N MET A 191 -19.28 -14.76 -11.78
CA MET A 191 -20.50 -14.59 -11.01
C MET A 191 -21.55 -15.64 -11.43
N ALA A 192 -22.22 -16.24 -10.45
CA ALA A 192 -23.22 -17.28 -10.69
C ALA A 192 -24.54 -16.71 -11.21
N ASP A 193 -24.91 -15.53 -10.69
CA ASP A 193 -26.09 -14.76 -11.10
C ASP A 193 -25.80 -13.25 -10.96
N ASN A 194 -26.76 -12.42 -11.34
CA ASN A 194 -26.64 -10.96 -11.29
C ASN A 194 -27.15 -10.34 -9.98
N SER A 195 -27.55 -11.13 -8.98
CA SER A 195 -28.21 -10.63 -7.76
C SER A 195 -27.36 -9.62 -7.00
N ASN A 196 -26.05 -9.88 -6.89
CA ASN A 196 -25.10 -9.06 -6.14
C ASN A 196 -24.14 -8.25 -7.03
N ALA A 197 -24.40 -8.14 -8.34
CA ALA A 197 -23.53 -7.44 -9.28
C ALA A 197 -22.04 -7.84 -9.17
N GLY A 198 -21.77 -9.11 -8.83
CA GLY A 198 -20.44 -9.69 -8.67
C GLY A 198 -19.75 -9.37 -7.33
N PHE A 199 -20.43 -8.71 -6.39
CA PHE A 199 -19.87 -8.48 -5.05
C PHE A 199 -19.92 -9.74 -4.19
N VAL A 200 -18.87 -9.92 -3.40
CA VAL A 200 -18.73 -10.97 -2.39
C VAL A 200 -18.32 -10.32 -1.08
N GLU A 201 -18.85 -10.80 0.04
CA GLU A 201 -18.51 -10.25 1.35
C GLU A 201 -17.22 -10.88 1.88
N PHE A 202 -16.22 -10.01 2.14
CA PHE A 202 -14.93 -10.39 2.73
C PHE A 202 -14.92 -10.08 4.22
N LYS A 203 -14.24 -10.97 4.96
CA LYS A 203 -14.23 -10.95 6.42
C LYS A 203 -13.29 -9.87 6.96
N LYS A 204 -13.76 -9.12 7.96
CA LYS A 204 -12.93 -8.20 8.74
C LYS A 204 -11.78 -8.92 9.44
N ASP A 205 -10.77 -8.17 9.83
CA ASP A 205 -9.57 -8.64 10.52
C ASP A 205 -8.77 -9.69 9.72
N THR A 206 -9.01 -9.76 8.40
CA THR A 206 -8.26 -10.63 7.46
C THR A 206 -7.62 -9.81 6.36
N CYS A 207 -6.50 -10.31 5.86
CA CYS A 207 -5.80 -9.68 4.75
C CYS A 207 -6.55 -9.92 3.43
N VAL A 208 -6.63 -8.88 2.61
CA VAL A 208 -7.18 -8.93 1.26
C VAL A 208 -6.12 -8.41 0.29
N TYR A 209 -5.96 -9.12 -0.82
CA TYR A 209 -5.03 -8.79 -1.89
C TYR A 209 -5.81 -8.29 -3.10
N PHE A 210 -5.27 -7.29 -3.78
CA PHE A 210 -5.89 -6.64 -4.93
C PHE A 210 -4.99 -6.70 -6.15
N ASP A 211 -5.56 -6.56 -7.33
CA ASP A 211 -4.83 -6.22 -8.53
C ASP A 211 -4.66 -4.70 -8.70
N GLU A 212 -3.97 -4.26 -9.74
CA GLU A 212 -3.75 -2.84 -10.03
C GLU A 212 -5.02 -2.06 -10.39
N ASN A 213 -6.12 -2.75 -10.68
CA ASN A 213 -7.44 -2.17 -10.94
C ASN A 213 -8.32 -2.10 -9.67
N GLY A 214 -7.82 -2.62 -8.54
CA GLY A 214 -8.53 -2.67 -7.27
C GLY A 214 -9.49 -3.85 -7.11
N LEU A 215 -9.44 -4.87 -7.98
CA LEU A 215 -10.22 -6.09 -7.85
C LEU A 215 -9.53 -7.08 -6.92
N VAL A 216 -10.30 -7.82 -6.11
CA VAL A 216 -9.74 -8.75 -5.13
C VAL A 216 -9.18 -9.98 -5.83
N THR A 217 -7.89 -10.24 -5.65
CA THR A 217 -7.19 -11.44 -6.14
C THR A 217 -7.13 -12.57 -5.12
N ALA A 218 -7.16 -12.23 -3.82
CA ALA A 218 -7.27 -13.22 -2.75
C ALA A 218 -7.85 -12.60 -1.46
N GLY A 219 -8.56 -13.40 -0.67
CA GLY A 219 -9.12 -12.95 0.59
C GLY A 219 -10.04 -13.98 1.24
N THR A 220 -10.36 -13.76 2.51
CA THR A 220 -11.22 -14.65 3.31
C THR A 220 -12.68 -14.25 3.15
N ILE A 221 -13.52 -15.20 2.76
CA ILE A 221 -14.97 -15.02 2.58
C ILE A 221 -15.66 -14.93 3.95
N LYS A 222 -16.53 -13.95 4.11
CA LYS A 222 -17.35 -13.78 5.33
C LYS A 222 -18.59 -14.68 5.31
N GLU A 223 -19.36 -14.63 4.23
CA GLU A 223 -20.58 -15.40 4.03
C GLU A 223 -20.48 -16.25 2.77
N ALA A 224 -21.12 -17.43 2.83
CA ALA A 224 -21.15 -18.33 1.68
C ALA A 224 -21.82 -17.63 0.47
N ALA A 225 -21.17 -17.71 -0.68
CA ALA A 225 -21.62 -17.04 -1.90
C ALA A 225 -21.55 -17.99 -3.12
N PRO A 226 -22.53 -17.96 -4.03
CA PRO A 226 -22.47 -18.72 -5.27
C PRO A 226 -21.43 -18.11 -6.23
N TRP A 227 -20.60 -18.98 -6.81
CA TRP A 227 -19.52 -18.60 -7.72
C TRP A 227 -19.28 -19.64 -8.78
N LYS A 228 -18.93 -19.25 -10.00
CA LYS A 228 -18.56 -20.21 -11.04
C LYS A 228 -17.08 -20.56 -10.94
N THR A 229 -16.77 -21.86 -10.99
CA THR A 229 -15.42 -22.38 -11.08
C THR A 229 -15.38 -23.43 -12.18
N GLY A 230 -14.56 -23.24 -13.20
CA GLY A 230 -14.56 -24.10 -14.38
C GLY A 230 -15.91 -24.15 -15.12
N GLY A 231 -16.69 -23.06 -15.07
CA GLY A 231 -18.03 -22.99 -15.67
C GLY A 231 -19.16 -23.64 -14.83
N ILE A 232 -18.84 -24.28 -13.71
CA ILE A 232 -19.81 -24.91 -12.81
C ILE A 232 -20.07 -24.00 -11.62
N VAL A 233 -21.34 -23.81 -11.26
CA VAL A 233 -21.71 -23.05 -10.06
C VAL A 233 -21.36 -23.88 -8.83
N ALA A 234 -20.48 -23.34 -8.00
CA ALA A 234 -20.07 -23.86 -6.69
C ALA A 234 -20.37 -22.81 -5.61
N THR A 235 -20.31 -23.19 -4.36
CA THR A 235 -20.47 -22.28 -3.23
C THR A 235 -19.11 -21.98 -2.62
N LEU A 236 -18.72 -20.70 -2.56
CA LEU A 236 -17.61 -20.25 -1.73
C LEU A 236 -18.00 -20.48 -0.25
N THR A 237 -17.14 -21.16 0.47
CA THR A 237 -17.37 -21.52 1.88
C THR A 237 -17.01 -20.34 2.78
N GLU A 238 -17.84 -20.04 3.77
CA GLU A 238 -17.56 -19.00 4.78
C GLU A 238 -16.23 -19.28 5.53
N LYS A 239 -15.59 -18.22 6.00
CA LYS A 239 -14.33 -18.25 6.77
C LYS A 239 -13.18 -18.97 6.06
N THR A 240 -13.26 -19.11 4.75
CA THR A 240 -12.24 -19.75 3.92
C THR A 240 -11.58 -18.73 3.04
N GLU A 241 -10.25 -18.78 2.94
CA GLU A 241 -9.49 -17.94 2.04
C GLU A 241 -9.51 -18.52 0.62
N TYR A 242 -9.75 -17.67 -0.35
CA TYR A 242 -9.77 -18.00 -1.78
C TYR A 242 -8.84 -17.10 -2.56
N LYS A 243 -8.20 -17.69 -3.57
CA LYS A 243 -7.53 -16.99 -4.66
C LYS A 243 -8.45 -16.99 -5.88
N PHE A 244 -8.68 -15.82 -6.45
CA PHE A 244 -9.55 -15.65 -7.62
C PHE A 244 -8.73 -15.64 -8.90
N THR A 245 -9.08 -16.53 -9.82
CA THR A 245 -8.42 -16.73 -11.11
C THR A 245 -9.43 -16.66 -12.24
N GLU A 246 -8.94 -16.64 -13.46
CA GLU A 246 -9.77 -16.72 -14.68
C GLU A 246 -10.71 -17.94 -14.68
N ASN A 247 -10.25 -19.06 -14.10
CA ASN A 247 -10.98 -20.31 -14.02
C ASN A 247 -11.92 -20.42 -12.81
N GLY A 248 -12.01 -19.38 -11.97
CA GLY A 248 -12.84 -19.35 -10.79
C GLY A 248 -12.08 -19.08 -9.49
N ALA A 249 -12.55 -19.67 -8.39
CA ALA A 249 -11.97 -19.51 -7.08
C ALA A 249 -11.30 -20.80 -6.58
N GLU A 250 -10.06 -20.70 -6.16
CA GLU A 250 -9.25 -21.78 -5.61
C GLU A 250 -9.07 -21.58 -4.11
N LYS A 251 -9.34 -22.61 -3.29
CA LYS A 251 -9.06 -22.55 -1.86
C LYS A 251 -7.56 -22.45 -1.61
N THR A 252 -7.16 -21.47 -0.82
CA THR A 252 -5.79 -21.42 -0.31
C THR A 252 -5.60 -22.58 0.68
N PRO A 253 -4.56 -23.41 0.53
CA PRO A 253 -4.28 -24.48 1.50
C PRO A 253 -4.11 -23.86 2.89
N GLU A 254 -4.78 -24.42 3.91
CA GLU A 254 -4.51 -24.04 5.29
C GLU A 254 -3.04 -24.37 5.58
N THR A 255 -2.20 -23.37 5.74
CA THR A 255 -0.87 -23.54 6.32
C THR A 255 -1.08 -23.92 7.78
N ASN A 256 -1.03 -25.21 8.10
CA ASN A 256 -0.96 -25.67 9.47
C ASN A 256 0.22 -24.95 10.15
N PRO A 257 -0.01 -24.15 11.21
CA PRO A 257 1.08 -23.63 12.01
C PRO A 257 1.55 -24.75 12.94
N SER A 258 2.33 -25.69 12.39
CA SER A 258 2.96 -26.73 13.19
C SER A 258 4.20 -27.23 12.45
N GLU A 259 5.33 -26.56 12.73
CA GLU A 259 6.58 -27.22 13.20
C GLU A 259 7.56 -26.15 13.63
#